data_5b7fca59384aacd7ccd9124e644dbc82
#
_entry.id   5b7fca59384aacd7ccd9124e644dbc82
#
_cell.length_a   1.000
_cell.length_b   1.000
_cell.length_c   1.000
_cell.angle_alpha   90.00
_cell.angle_beta   90.00
_cell.angle_gamma   90.00
#
_symmetry.space_group_name_H-M   'P 1'
#
loop_
_entity.id
_entity.type
_entity.pdbx_description
1 polymer ?
#
loop_
_entity_poly.entity_id
_entity_poly.type
_entity_poly.pdbx_seq_one_letter_code
_entity_poly.pdbx_strand_id
1 'polypeptide(L)'
;MVSSKKLNIVLDIGKTNVKLTFVDSINNKTIKFFTTKQKNTYRHGIKILNSNSIFEWALKKITYIGKKHNLDKFVCTAHGTSIALISYDDKELLACTDYEYKFDKLFNNYKKIAPKFNESFSPFLENGLNIGQQIYYLYKRKQKLIKETKYILNYPQYIVWKLTSSFSSEISYVGCHTHLWDFKRNKLSSFVKKIKLEKKFPKIRKAWDTIGQRKIGESNLKIINGIHDSNASYLYFKNSDIKNFTLVSTGTWYIIFNQKTPLKNLNPSLDMLANIDVFGKPVPTMRFMGGREYDHLMGVFKISNKTRAIKNFSFHDYLIYPSYASGGGFSINKINIGFYEGLNKGQIYYLICLYISFVINFCLNQMKSSNTIILDGPITKNITIMKILSSLRKKQIILKNKR
;
A
#
# COMPACT_ATOMS: atom_id res chain seq x y z
N MET A 1 -20.90 -0.99 -38.79
CA MET A 1 -20.53 -1.74 -37.58
C MET A 1 -19.76 -0.78 -36.67
N VAL A 2 -20.34 -0.37 -35.54
CA VAL A 2 -19.58 0.40 -34.53
C VAL A 2 -18.50 -0.51 -34.01
N SER A 3 -17.23 -0.20 -34.28
CA SER A 3 -16.06 -0.92 -33.75
C SER A 3 -16.23 -1.04 -32.24
N SER A 4 -16.53 -2.23 -31.73
CA SER A 4 -16.69 -2.43 -30.29
C SER A 4 -15.34 -2.14 -29.63
N LYS A 5 -15.32 -1.09 -28.76
CA LYS A 5 -14.10 -0.70 -28.06
C LYS A 5 -13.52 -1.89 -27.30
N LYS A 6 -12.23 -2.10 -27.46
CA LYS A 6 -11.47 -3.09 -26.70
C LYS A 6 -11.07 -2.52 -25.36
N LEU A 7 -11.43 -3.18 -24.26
CA LEU A 7 -11.28 -2.65 -22.91
C LEU A 7 -10.27 -3.44 -22.08
N ASN A 8 -9.38 -2.73 -21.40
CA ASN A 8 -8.60 -3.24 -20.30
C ASN A 8 -9.36 -3.04 -18.97
N ILE A 9 -9.15 -3.94 -18.03
CA ILE A 9 -9.86 -3.97 -16.75
C ILE A 9 -8.83 -3.85 -15.64
N VAL A 10 -9.03 -2.91 -14.73
CA VAL A 10 -8.21 -2.73 -13.53
C VAL A 10 -9.10 -2.92 -12.30
N LEU A 11 -8.77 -3.92 -11.48
CA LEU A 11 -9.36 -4.12 -10.17
C LEU A 11 -8.37 -3.59 -9.12
N ASP A 12 -8.71 -2.47 -8.49
CA ASP A 12 -7.92 -1.83 -7.44
C ASP A 12 -8.57 -2.09 -6.08
N ILE A 13 -7.89 -2.87 -5.25
CA ILE A 13 -8.36 -3.31 -3.94
C ILE A 13 -7.61 -2.57 -2.84
N GLY A 14 -8.17 -1.44 -2.40
CA GLY A 14 -7.71 -0.77 -1.20
C GLY A 14 -8.24 -1.43 0.08
N LYS A 15 -7.72 -1.01 1.24
CA LYS A 15 -8.15 -1.55 2.55
C LYS A 15 -9.64 -1.30 2.84
N THR A 16 -10.17 -0.16 2.43
CA THR A 16 -11.55 0.25 2.70
C THR A 16 -12.43 0.21 1.45
N ASN A 17 -11.90 0.68 0.33
CA ASN A 17 -12.63 0.83 -0.92
C ASN A 17 -12.02 -0.03 -2.00
N VAL A 18 -12.88 -0.58 -2.85
CA VAL A 18 -12.50 -1.33 -4.04
C VAL A 18 -13.06 -0.65 -5.26
N LYS A 19 -12.24 -0.50 -6.29
CA LYS A 19 -12.61 0.12 -7.56
C LYS A 19 -12.33 -0.83 -8.72
N LEU A 20 -13.32 -1.04 -9.56
CA LEU A 20 -13.21 -1.77 -10.82
C LEU A 20 -13.36 -0.79 -11.96
N THR A 21 -12.32 -0.62 -12.77
CA THR A 21 -12.26 0.37 -13.84
C THR A 21 -12.10 -0.31 -15.19
N PHE A 22 -12.88 0.12 -16.17
CA PHE A 22 -12.80 -0.27 -17.57
C PHE A 22 -12.19 0.88 -18.37
N VAL A 23 -11.08 0.59 -19.04
CA VAL A 23 -10.23 1.56 -19.72
C VAL A 23 -10.14 1.17 -21.19
N ASP A 24 -10.34 2.13 -22.08
CA ASP A 24 -10.10 1.93 -23.52
C ASP A 24 -8.64 1.55 -23.75
N SER A 25 -8.41 0.43 -24.42
CA SER A 25 -7.07 -0.15 -24.61
C SER A 25 -6.16 0.69 -25.53
N ILE A 26 -6.73 1.61 -26.31
CA ILE A 26 -5.99 2.42 -27.28
C ILE A 26 -5.57 3.77 -26.66
N ASN A 27 -6.52 4.49 -26.08
CA ASN A 27 -6.30 5.87 -25.61
C ASN A 27 -6.19 6.00 -24.09
N ASN A 28 -6.30 4.89 -23.34
CA ASN A 28 -6.25 4.83 -21.88
C ASN A 28 -7.34 5.67 -21.16
N LYS A 29 -8.43 6.03 -21.86
CA LYS A 29 -9.53 6.75 -21.23
C LYS A 29 -10.41 5.80 -20.42
N THR A 30 -10.79 6.23 -19.22
CA THR A 30 -11.79 5.52 -18.41
C THR A 30 -13.14 5.58 -19.08
N ILE A 31 -13.70 4.43 -19.41
CA ILE A 31 -15.01 4.29 -20.03
C ILE A 31 -16.09 4.13 -18.96
N LYS A 32 -15.80 3.30 -17.94
CA LYS A 32 -16.73 3.02 -16.84
C LYS A 32 -15.94 2.61 -15.61
N PHE A 33 -16.48 2.91 -14.43
CA PHE A 33 -15.98 2.32 -13.19
C PHE A 33 -17.14 1.96 -12.25
N PHE A 34 -16.84 1.07 -11.33
CA PHE A 34 -17.72 0.68 -10.22
C PHE A 34 -16.92 0.69 -8.95
N THR A 35 -17.56 0.99 -7.84
CA THR A 35 -16.93 0.97 -6.51
C THR A 35 -17.76 0.12 -5.55
N THR A 36 -17.08 -0.46 -4.58
CA THR A 36 -17.68 -1.14 -3.44
C THR A 36 -16.76 -0.99 -2.23
N LYS A 37 -17.26 -1.36 -1.05
CA LYS A 37 -16.46 -1.33 0.19
C LYS A 37 -15.90 -2.72 0.49
N GLN A 38 -14.66 -2.76 0.95
CA GLN A 38 -14.08 -3.95 1.54
C GLN A 38 -14.79 -4.23 2.88
N LYS A 39 -15.22 -5.46 3.07
CA LYS A 39 -15.74 -5.97 4.35
C LYS A 39 -14.81 -7.04 4.89
N ASN A 40 -14.95 -7.36 6.15
CA ASN A 40 -14.21 -8.45 6.78
C ASN A 40 -15.18 -9.39 7.51
N THR A 41 -14.68 -10.58 7.77
CA THR A 41 -15.38 -11.66 8.48
C THR A 41 -14.35 -12.49 9.24
N TYR A 42 -14.76 -13.61 9.83
CA TYR A 42 -13.87 -14.53 10.55
C TYR A 42 -13.94 -15.92 9.95
N ARG A 43 -12.77 -16.56 9.80
CA ARG A 43 -12.65 -17.98 9.43
C ARG A 43 -11.54 -18.60 10.26
N HIS A 44 -11.79 -19.77 10.84
CA HIS A 44 -10.86 -20.43 11.78
C HIS A 44 -10.40 -19.55 12.95
N GLY A 45 -11.24 -18.57 13.38
CA GLY A 45 -10.91 -17.59 14.42
C GLY A 45 -9.94 -16.50 13.99
N ILE A 46 -9.68 -16.35 12.69
CA ILE A 46 -8.82 -15.31 12.09
C ILE A 46 -9.70 -14.33 11.35
N LYS A 47 -9.45 -13.04 11.55
CA LYS A 47 -10.08 -11.98 10.77
C LYS A 47 -9.55 -12.00 9.34
N ILE A 48 -10.46 -12.15 8.40
CA ILE A 48 -10.16 -12.19 6.97
C ILE A 48 -10.95 -11.11 6.23
N LEU A 49 -10.44 -10.69 5.09
CA LEU A 49 -11.16 -9.84 4.14
C LEU A 49 -12.18 -10.69 3.37
N ASN A 50 -13.35 -10.13 3.07
CA ASN A 50 -14.35 -10.82 2.28
C ASN A 50 -13.99 -10.78 0.78
N SER A 51 -12.81 -11.32 0.46
CA SER A 51 -12.23 -11.32 -0.88
C SER A 51 -13.04 -12.14 -1.89
N ASN A 52 -13.80 -13.14 -1.43
CA ASN A 52 -14.74 -13.88 -2.27
C ASN A 52 -15.87 -12.99 -2.77
N SER A 53 -16.52 -12.20 -1.87
CA SER A 53 -17.57 -11.25 -2.31
C SER A 53 -17.04 -10.19 -3.26
N ILE A 54 -15.80 -9.71 -3.06
CA ILE A 54 -15.17 -8.78 -3.99
C ILE A 54 -14.95 -9.43 -5.37
N PHE A 55 -14.48 -10.68 -5.39
CA PHE A 55 -14.29 -11.43 -6.61
C PHE A 55 -15.61 -11.62 -7.37
N GLU A 56 -16.66 -12.11 -6.70
CA GLU A 56 -17.98 -12.33 -7.30
C GLU A 56 -18.60 -11.00 -7.82
N TRP A 57 -18.49 -9.93 -7.02
CA TRP A 57 -18.93 -8.60 -7.44
C TRP A 57 -18.20 -8.14 -8.70
N ALA A 58 -16.88 -8.27 -8.74
CA ALA A 58 -16.07 -7.88 -9.89
C ALA A 58 -16.43 -8.72 -11.12
N LEU A 59 -16.51 -10.04 -10.97
CA LEU A 59 -16.86 -10.96 -12.07
C LEU A 59 -18.24 -10.64 -12.65
N LYS A 60 -19.25 -10.37 -11.80
CA LYS A 60 -20.58 -9.96 -12.26
C LYS A 60 -20.54 -8.68 -13.10
N LYS A 61 -19.73 -7.69 -12.70
CA LYS A 61 -19.59 -6.42 -13.46
C LYS A 61 -18.80 -6.63 -14.75
N ILE A 62 -17.75 -7.45 -14.72
CA ILE A 62 -16.96 -7.81 -15.91
C ILE A 62 -17.84 -8.52 -16.93
N THR A 63 -18.61 -9.52 -16.51
CA THR A 63 -19.54 -10.24 -17.39
C THR A 63 -20.61 -9.31 -17.98
N TYR A 64 -21.16 -8.40 -17.18
CA TYR A 64 -22.14 -7.40 -17.64
C TYR A 64 -21.57 -6.50 -18.75
N ILE A 65 -20.35 -5.97 -18.56
CA ILE A 65 -19.70 -5.11 -19.56
C ILE A 65 -19.27 -5.93 -20.78
N GLY A 66 -18.80 -7.17 -20.60
CA GLY A 66 -18.38 -8.07 -21.68
C GLY A 66 -19.49 -8.47 -22.66
N LYS A 67 -20.78 -8.27 -22.30
CA LYS A 67 -21.90 -8.43 -23.24
C LYS A 67 -21.94 -7.34 -24.32
N LYS A 68 -21.32 -6.18 -24.09
CA LYS A 68 -21.40 -5.00 -24.97
C LYS A 68 -20.03 -4.59 -25.53
N HIS A 69 -18.94 -5.07 -24.96
CA HIS A 69 -17.59 -4.66 -25.29
C HIS A 69 -16.65 -5.85 -25.35
N ASN A 70 -15.66 -5.79 -26.23
CA ASN A 70 -14.58 -6.76 -26.26
C ASN A 70 -13.58 -6.47 -25.12
N LEU A 71 -13.27 -7.49 -24.30
CA LEU A 71 -12.36 -7.39 -23.15
C LEU A 71 -10.98 -7.95 -23.52
N ASP A 72 -9.90 -7.20 -23.24
CA ASP A 72 -8.54 -7.61 -23.60
C ASP A 72 -7.75 -8.15 -22.41
N LYS A 73 -7.49 -7.29 -21.41
CA LYS A 73 -6.63 -7.61 -20.27
C LYS A 73 -7.31 -7.28 -18.96
N PHE A 74 -7.06 -8.11 -17.97
CA PHE A 74 -7.42 -7.88 -16.58
C PHE A 74 -6.15 -7.80 -15.74
N VAL A 75 -6.04 -6.79 -14.91
CA VAL A 75 -4.99 -6.66 -13.90
C VAL A 75 -5.59 -6.34 -12.54
N CYS A 76 -5.08 -7.00 -11.50
CA CYS A 76 -5.42 -6.70 -10.11
C CYS A 76 -4.26 -5.97 -9.44
N THR A 77 -4.58 -4.90 -8.71
CA THR A 77 -3.70 -4.30 -7.71
C THR A 77 -4.37 -4.36 -6.36
N ALA A 78 -3.63 -4.60 -5.30
CA ALA A 78 -4.18 -4.67 -3.96
C ALA A 78 -3.21 -4.10 -2.92
N HIS A 79 -3.80 -3.63 -1.79
CA HIS A 79 -3.02 -3.23 -0.62
C HIS A 79 -2.13 -4.39 -0.14
N GLY A 80 -0.99 -4.06 0.45
CA GLY A 80 -0.02 -5.03 0.95
C GLY A 80 -0.53 -5.87 2.13
N THR A 81 0.26 -6.87 2.49
CA THR A 81 0.17 -7.63 3.75
C THR A 81 -1.09 -8.48 3.96
N SER A 82 -1.66 -9.01 2.89
CA SER A 82 -2.73 -10.01 2.96
C SER A 82 -2.33 -11.27 2.21
N ILE A 83 -2.59 -12.43 2.80
CA ILE A 83 -2.32 -13.74 2.22
C ILE A 83 -3.54 -14.64 2.24
N ALA A 84 -3.66 -15.49 1.24
CA ALA A 84 -4.63 -16.59 1.20
C ALA A 84 -3.90 -17.94 1.20
N LEU A 85 -4.55 -18.98 1.70
CA LEU A 85 -4.03 -20.34 1.75
C LEU A 85 -4.86 -21.24 0.84
N ILE A 86 -4.17 -21.95 -0.06
CA ILE A 86 -4.79 -22.88 -1.02
C ILE A 86 -4.28 -24.29 -0.75
N SER A 87 -5.17 -25.27 -0.74
CA SER A 87 -4.88 -26.69 -0.47
C SER A 87 -4.26 -27.40 -1.66
N TYR A 88 -3.86 -28.66 -1.46
CA TYR A 88 -3.31 -29.53 -2.51
C TYR A 88 -4.36 -29.93 -3.55
N ASP A 89 -5.65 -29.95 -3.20
CA ASP A 89 -6.77 -30.16 -4.11
C ASP A 89 -7.34 -28.84 -4.68
N ASP A 90 -6.53 -27.80 -4.66
CA ASP A 90 -6.80 -26.47 -5.22
C ASP A 90 -8.06 -25.79 -4.61
N LYS A 91 -8.41 -26.10 -3.35
CA LYS A 91 -9.48 -25.44 -2.60
C LYS A 91 -8.94 -24.33 -1.71
N GLU A 92 -9.73 -23.30 -1.49
CA GLU A 92 -9.44 -22.24 -0.54
C GLU A 92 -9.58 -22.74 0.90
N LEU A 93 -8.47 -22.79 1.65
CA LEU A 93 -8.45 -23.06 3.07
C LEU A 93 -8.72 -21.80 3.89
N LEU A 94 -8.10 -20.70 3.48
CA LEU A 94 -8.24 -19.39 4.12
C LEU A 94 -8.22 -18.31 3.02
N ALA A 95 -9.23 -17.44 3.03
CA ALA A 95 -9.25 -16.24 2.17
C ALA A 95 -8.24 -15.19 2.68
N CYS A 96 -8.10 -14.07 1.96
CA CYS A 96 -7.11 -13.05 2.28
C CYS A 96 -7.22 -12.54 3.71
N THR A 97 -6.14 -12.65 4.48
CA THR A 97 -6.04 -12.21 5.87
C THR A 97 -6.23 -10.70 5.99
N ASP A 98 -6.85 -10.26 7.09
CA ASP A 98 -6.88 -8.85 7.48
C ASP A 98 -5.68 -8.53 8.38
N TYR A 99 -4.78 -7.65 7.95
CA TYR A 99 -3.59 -7.27 8.70
C TYR A 99 -3.89 -6.49 10.00
N GLU A 100 -5.12 -6.04 10.21
CA GLU A 100 -5.56 -5.45 11.48
C GLU A 100 -5.90 -6.51 12.54
N TYR A 101 -5.93 -7.80 12.18
CA TYR A 101 -6.05 -8.86 13.18
C TYR A 101 -4.76 -8.94 14.01
N LYS A 102 -4.92 -9.15 15.31
CA LYS A 102 -3.80 -9.23 16.27
C LYS A 102 -3.04 -10.55 16.11
N PHE A 103 -2.12 -10.61 15.16
CA PHE A 103 -1.18 -11.74 14.99
C PHE A 103 0.00 -11.67 15.97
N ASP A 104 0.10 -10.62 16.76
CA ASP A 104 1.21 -10.28 17.65
C ASP A 104 1.25 -11.10 18.95
N LYS A 105 0.25 -11.94 19.22
CA LYS A 105 0.25 -12.84 20.38
C LYS A 105 1.51 -13.72 20.54
N LEU A 106 2.29 -13.88 19.46
CA LEU A 106 3.55 -14.62 19.44
C LEU A 106 4.76 -13.73 19.06
N PHE A 107 4.63 -12.42 19.20
CA PHE A 107 5.59 -11.45 18.71
C PHE A 107 7.01 -11.68 19.24
N ASN A 108 7.17 -11.87 20.55
CA ASN A 108 8.49 -12.10 21.15
C ASN A 108 9.15 -13.38 20.64
N ASN A 109 8.38 -14.44 20.39
CA ASN A 109 8.89 -15.68 19.81
C ASN A 109 9.21 -15.49 18.32
N TYR A 110 8.41 -14.72 17.60
CA TYR A 110 8.66 -14.39 16.21
C TYR A 110 9.95 -13.60 16.03
N LYS A 111 10.20 -12.60 16.88
CA LYS A 111 11.45 -11.79 16.86
C LYS A 111 12.70 -12.65 16.87
N LYS A 112 12.70 -13.77 17.60
CA LYS A 112 13.88 -14.68 17.70
C LYS A 112 14.24 -15.35 16.38
N ILE A 113 13.30 -15.51 15.45
CA ILE A 113 13.50 -16.21 14.18
C ILE A 113 13.29 -15.34 12.94
N ALA A 114 12.72 -14.16 13.09
CA ALA A 114 12.52 -13.20 12.02
C ALA A 114 13.85 -12.82 11.34
N PRO A 115 13.83 -12.41 10.08
CA PRO A 115 15.05 -11.95 9.41
C PRO A 115 15.56 -10.68 10.09
N LYS A 116 16.88 -10.49 10.09
CA LYS A 116 17.48 -9.23 10.54
C LYS A 116 17.05 -8.08 9.61
N PHE A 117 17.03 -6.85 10.14
CA PHE A 117 16.63 -5.68 9.35
C PHE A 117 17.44 -5.53 8.06
N ASN A 118 18.77 -5.71 8.12
CA ASN A 118 19.65 -5.62 6.95
C ASN A 118 19.51 -6.78 5.94
N GLU A 119 18.69 -7.77 6.22
CA GLU A 119 18.30 -8.84 5.29
C GLU A 119 17.02 -8.45 4.55
N SER A 120 15.97 -8.05 5.29
CA SER A 120 14.65 -7.80 4.74
C SER A 120 14.30 -6.33 4.57
N PHE A 121 15.10 -5.42 5.12
CA PHE A 121 14.85 -3.98 5.21
C PHE A 121 13.40 -3.65 5.59
N SER A 122 12.82 -4.47 6.44
CA SER A 122 11.48 -4.31 6.99
C SER A 122 11.57 -4.21 8.51
N PRO A 123 11.07 -3.12 9.13
CA PRO A 123 10.97 -3.04 10.58
C PRO A 123 9.92 -4.01 11.10
N PHE A 124 9.94 -4.27 12.41
CA PHE A 124 8.82 -4.93 13.07
C PHE A 124 7.64 -3.97 13.15
N LEU A 125 6.51 -4.41 12.61
CA LEU A 125 5.28 -3.64 12.54
C LEU A 125 4.20 -4.30 13.37
N GLU A 126 3.24 -3.49 13.83
CA GLU A 126 2.13 -3.96 14.67
C GLU A 126 1.17 -4.91 13.94
N ASN A 127 0.44 -5.69 14.71
CA ASN A 127 -0.62 -6.60 14.24
C ASN A 127 -0.11 -7.57 13.15
N GLY A 128 -0.74 -7.54 11.98
CA GLY A 128 -0.40 -8.37 10.82
C GLY A 128 0.36 -7.64 9.71
N LEU A 129 0.89 -6.46 9.96
CA LEU A 129 1.57 -5.65 8.93
C LEU A 129 2.86 -6.28 8.38
N ASN A 130 3.46 -7.25 9.08
CA ASN A 130 4.46 -8.14 8.48
C ASN A 130 3.82 -9.50 8.15
N ILE A 131 3.80 -9.90 6.90
CA ILE A 131 3.29 -11.23 6.49
C ILE A 131 4.03 -12.36 7.20
N GLY A 132 5.33 -12.23 7.44
CA GLY A 132 6.10 -13.21 8.19
C GLY A 132 5.52 -13.47 9.59
N GLN A 133 5.02 -12.45 10.26
CA GLN A 133 4.35 -12.58 11.56
C GLN A 133 3.01 -13.33 11.44
N GLN A 134 2.22 -13.04 10.40
CA GLN A 134 0.98 -13.78 10.11
C GLN A 134 1.27 -15.26 9.87
N ILE A 135 2.27 -15.56 9.01
CA ILE A 135 2.68 -16.94 8.70
C ILE A 135 3.19 -17.64 9.95
N TYR A 136 3.98 -16.98 10.80
CA TYR A 136 4.46 -17.56 12.04
C TYR A 136 3.32 -17.90 13.02
N TYR A 137 2.34 -17.01 13.14
CA TYR A 137 1.13 -17.27 13.93
C TYR A 137 0.39 -18.50 13.40
N LEU A 138 0.16 -18.58 12.09
CA LEU A 138 -0.49 -19.74 11.46
C LEU A 138 0.32 -21.03 11.67
N TYR A 139 1.63 -20.96 11.45
CA TYR A 139 2.56 -22.07 11.65
C TYR A 139 2.50 -22.63 13.09
N LYS A 140 2.37 -21.76 14.10
CA LYS A 140 2.33 -22.18 15.51
C LYS A 140 0.94 -22.52 16.02
N ARG A 141 -0.09 -21.81 15.58
CA ARG A 141 -1.45 -21.93 16.14
C ARG A 141 -2.46 -22.63 15.23
N LYS A 142 -2.14 -22.79 13.96
CA LYS A 142 -3.02 -23.38 12.95
C LYS A 142 -2.25 -24.39 12.09
N GLN A 143 -1.54 -25.30 12.76
CA GLN A 143 -0.63 -26.27 12.11
C GLN A 143 -1.34 -27.11 11.04
N LYS A 144 -2.60 -27.52 11.29
CA LYS A 144 -3.40 -28.29 10.32
C LYS A 144 -3.55 -27.49 9.02
N LEU A 145 -3.96 -26.21 9.09
CA LEU A 145 -4.07 -25.35 7.91
C LEU A 145 -2.75 -25.25 7.14
N ILE A 146 -1.62 -25.07 7.85
CA ILE A 146 -0.31 -24.98 7.20
C ILE A 146 0.10 -26.30 6.55
N LYS A 147 -0.19 -27.45 7.17
CA LYS A 147 0.09 -28.78 6.59
C LYS A 147 -0.72 -29.00 5.30
N GLU A 148 -2.00 -28.68 5.32
CA GLU A 148 -2.92 -28.82 4.18
C GLU A 148 -2.66 -27.78 3.07
N THR A 149 -1.93 -26.70 3.36
CA THR A 149 -1.61 -25.64 2.38
C THR A 149 -0.61 -26.14 1.34
N LYS A 150 -0.98 -26.08 0.08
CA LYS A 150 -0.07 -26.22 -1.08
C LYS A 150 0.64 -24.90 -1.35
N TYR A 151 -0.12 -23.81 -1.51
CA TYR A 151 0.39 -22.49 -1.82
C TYR A 151 -0.15 -21.38 -0.92
N ILE A 152 0.72 -20.43 -0.59
CA ILE A 152 0.44 -19.16 0.06
C ILE A 152 0.44 -18.09 -1.05
N LEU A 153 -0.72 -17.47 -1.29
CA LEU A 153 -0.90 -16.45 -2.33
C LEU A 153 -1.02 -15.06 -1.70
N ASN A 154 -0.46 -14.07 -2.37
CA ASN A 154 -0.72 -12.68 -2.07
C ASN A 154 -2.08 -12.23 -2.66
N TYR A 155 -2.65 -11.13 -2.22
CA TYR A 155 -4.01 -10.77 -2.58
C TYR A 155 -4.23 -10.63 -4.11
N PRO A 156 -3.40 -9.90 -4.88
CA PRO A 156 -3.58 -9.87 -6.34
C PRO A 156 -3.51 -11.26 -6.96
N GLN A 157 -2.56 -12.10 -6.54
CA GLN A 157 -2.36 -13.45 -7.06
C GLN A 157 -3.47 -14.42 -6.63
N TYR A 158 -4.12 -14.16 -5.49
CA TYR A 158 -5.34 -14.89 -5.12
C TYR A 158 -6.49 -14.59 -6.10
N ILE A 159 -6.69 -13.34 -6.51
CA ILE A 159 -7.69 -12.98 -7.53
C ILE A 159 -7.33 -13.60 -8.90
N VAL A 160 -6.04 -13.59 -9.26
CA VAL A 160 -5.55 -14.24 -10.49
C VAL A 160 -5.84 -15.75 -10.45
N TRP A 161 -5.54 -16.43 -9.34
CA TRP A 161 -5.86 -17.85 -9.16
C TRP A 161 -7.37 -18.11 -9.29
N LYS A 162 -8.23 -17.31 -8.71
CA LYS A 162 -9.69 -17.43 -8.83
C LYS A 162 -10.18 -17.30 -10.28
N LEU A 163 -9.44 -16.57 -11.12
CA LEU A 163 -9.77 -16.40 -12.54
C LEU A 163 -9.20 -17.49 -13.45
N THR A 164 -8.07 -18.11 -13.08
CA THR A 164 -7.27 -18.94 -14.00
C THR A 164 -6.92 -20.32 -13.48
N SER A 165 -7.14 -20.60 -12.19
CA SER A 165 -6.63 -21.77 -11.47
C SER A 165 -5.09 -21.92 -11.52
N SER A 166 -4.36 -20.90 -11.95
CA SER A 166 -2.89 -20.88 -12.02
C SER A 166 -2.28 -20.15 -10.85
N PHE A 167 -1.07 -20.55 -10.44
CA PHE A 167 -0.39 -20.04 -9.28
C PHE A 167 0.83 -19.21 -9.66
N SER A 168 0.98 -18.07 -9.02
CA SER A 168 2.11 -17.16 -9.18
C SER A 168 2.37 -16.36 -7.92
N SER A 169 3.56 -15.79 -7.82
CA SER A 169 3.93 -14.71 -6.89
C SER A 169 4.42 -13.50 -7.68
N GLU A 170 4.50 -12.34 -7.02
CA GLU A 170 4.99 -11.12 -7.64
C GLU A 170 5.93 -10.39 -6.67
N ILE A 171 7.06 -9.92 -7.20
CA ILE A 171 8.18 -9.46 -6.38
C ILE A 171 7.87 -8.19 -5.57
N SER A 172 7.09 -7.25 -6.12
CA SER A 172 6.79 -6.00 -5.42
C SER A 172 5.86 -6.21 -4.22
N TYR A 173 5.10 -7.30 -4.23
CA TYR A 173 4.27 -7.69 -3.10
C TYR A 173 5.06 -8.51 -2.07
N VAL A 174 5.83 -9.52 -2.51
CA VAL A 174 6.67 -10.34 -1.63
C VAL A 174 7.77 -9.52 -0.97
N GLY A 175 8.33 -8.56 -1.70
CA GLY A 175 9.45 -7.72 -1.26
C GLY A 175 9.04 -6.39 -0.61
N CYS A 176 7.74 -6.14 -0.31
CA CYS A 176 7.38 -5.01 0.53
C CYS A 176 7.70 -5.35 2.01
N HIS A 177 7.21 -4.62 2.97
CA HIS A 177 7.49 -4.81 4.41
C HIS A 177 6.99 -6.17 4.99
N THR A 178 7.28 -7.27 4.32
CA THR A 178 6.70 -8.60 4.61
C THR A 178 7.55 -9.48 5.52
N HIS A 179 8.85 -9.25 5.64
CA HIS A 179 9.85 -10.19 6.20
C HIS A 179 10.05 -11.47 5.37
N LEU A 180 9.56 -11.52 4.12
CA LEU A 180 9.65 -12.72 3.28
C LEU A 180 10.85 -12.71 2.33
N TRP A 181 11.50 -11.56 2.10
CA TRP A 181 12.53 -11.40 1.09
C TRP A 181 13.89 -11.04 1.66
N ASP A 182 14.93 -11.67 1.15
CA ASP A 182 16.33 -11.33 1.40
C ASP A 182 16.82 -10.44 0.25
N PHE A 183 16.94 -9.15 0.51
CA PHE A 183 17.34 -8.16 -0.48
C PHE A 183 18.78 -8.36 -1.00
N LYS A 184 19.67 -8.85 -0.16
CA LYS A 184 21.07 -9.08 -0.53
C LYS A 184 21.23 -10.29 -1.45
N ARG A 185 20.50 -11.37 -1.14
CA ARG A 185 20.61 -12.64 -1.87
C ARG A 185 19.56 -12.81 -2.96
N ASN A 186 18.62 -11.88 -3.05
CA ASN A 186 17.51 -11.88 -4.02
C ASN A 186 16.72 -13.19 -4.02
N LYS A 187 16.28 -13.62 -2.83
CA LYS A 187 15.52 -14.87 -2.60
C LYS A 187 14.65 -14.76 -1.35
N LEU A 188 13.86 -15.79 -1.09
CA LEU A 188 13.09 -15.89 0.15
C LEU A 188 14.00 -15.82 1.39
N SER A 189 13.53 -15.13 2.43
CA SER A 189 14.29 -14.79 3.63
C SER A 189 14.69 -16.02 4.46
N SER A 190 15.67 -15.83 5.34
CA SER A 190 16.11 -16.82 6.31
C SER A 190 14.96 -17.31 7.21
N PHE A 191 13.97 -16.46 7.50
CA PHE A 191 12.77 -16.84 8.24
C PHE A 191 11.99 -17.96 7.52
N VAL A 192 11.66 -17.76 6.24
CA VAL A 192 10.88 -18.72 5.44
C VAL A 192 11.59 -20.08 5.40
N LYS A 193 12.93 -20.08 5.29
CA LYS A 193 13.77 -21.28 5.33
C LYS A 193 13.75 -21.98 6.68
N LYS A 194 13.89 -21.22 7.79
CA LYS A 194 13.86 -21.77 9.16
C LYS A 194 12.58 -22.55 9.45
N ILE A 195 11.45 -22.10 8.93
CA ILE A 195 10.15 -22.78 9.10
C ILE A 195 9.82 -23.77 7.98
N LYS A 196 10.74 -23.96 7.01
CA LYS A 196 10.64 -24.93 5.89
C LYS A 196 9.37 -24.74 5.02
N LEU A 197 9.04 -23.48 4.70
CA LEU A 197 7.85 -23.15 3.89
C LEU A 197 8.17 -22.61 2.50
N GLU A 198 9.45 -22.68 2.02
CA GLU A 198 9.84 -22.11 0.72
C GLU A 198 9.01 -22.66 -0.44
N LYS A 199 8.73 -23.96 -0.43
CA LYS A 199 7.97 -24.65 -1.47
C LYS A 199 6.49 -24.25 -1.52
N LYS A 200 5.99 -23.56 -0.48
CA LYS A 200 4.60 -23.06 -0.42
C LYS A 200 4.43 -21.69 -1.08
N PHE A 201 5.51 -21.07 -1.54
CA PHE A 201 5.45 -19.85 -2.33
C PHE A 201 5.56 -20.20 -3.82
N PRO A 202 4.57 -19.84 -4.65
CA PRO A 202 4.65 -20.07 -6.09
C PRO A 202 5.82 -19.30 -6.71
N LYS A 203 6.21 -19.71 -7.92
CA LYS A 203 7.26 -19.02 -8.70
C LYS A 203 6.93 -17.53 -8.87
N ILE A 204 7.93 -16.68 -8.64
CA ILE A 204 7.82 -15.26 -8.92
C ILE A 204 7.73 -15.05 -10.44
N ARG A 205 6.71 -14.32 -10.86
CA ARG A 205 6.46 -13.89 -12.23
C ARG A 205 6.48 -12.36 -12.29
N LYS A 206 6.77 -11.81 -13.45
CA LYS A 206 6.72 -10.35 -13.63
C LYS A 206 5.29 -9.84 -13.47
N ALA A 207 5.12 -8.63 -12.97
CA ALA A 207 3.81 -8.02 -12.76
C ALA A 207 2.94 -7.96 -14.03
N TRP A 208 3.57 -7.89 -15.20
CA TRP A 208 2.92 -7.83 -16.53
C TRP A 208 2.82 -9.16 -17.27
N ASP A 209 3.29 -10.27 -16.70
CA ASP A 209 3.14 -11.58 -17.31
C ASP A 209 1.67 -11.99 -17.40
N THR A 210 1.26 -12.53 -18.52
CA THR A 210 -0.03 -13.20 -18.64
C THR A 210 0.06 -14.55 -17.93
N ILE A 211 -0.77 -14.76 -16.91
CA ILE A 211 -0.79 -15.99 -16.11
C ILE A 211 -1.78 -17.01 -16.68
N GLY A 212 -2.82 -16.54 -17.32
CA GLY A 212 -3.83 -17.38 -17.97
C GLY A 212 -4.82 -16.54 -18.74
N GLN A 213 -5.88 -17.21 -19.21
CA GLN A 213 -6.99 -16.58 -19.92
C GLN A 213 -8.32 -17.07 -19.36
N ARG A 214 -9.35 -16.23 -19.47
CA ARG A 214 -10.72 -16.60 -19.11
C ARG A 214 -11.68 -16.14 -20.19
N LYS A 215 -12.54 -17.05 -20.65
CA LYS A 215 -13.61 -16.70 -21.58
C LYS A 215 -14.71 -15.91 -20.86
N ILE A 216 -15.04 -14.74 -21.35
CA ILE A 216 -16.12 -13.86 -20.88
C ILE A 216 -16.91 -13.40 -22.11
N GLY A 217 -18.09 -13.97 -22.32
CA GLY A 217 -18.81 -13.80 -23.59
C GLY A 217 -17.93 -14.24 -24.77
N GLU A 218 -17.77 -13.38 -25.75
CA GLU A 218 -16.91 -13.65 -26.93
C GLU A 218 -15.43 -13.30 -26.68
N SER A 219 -15.10 -12.69 -25.54
CA SER A 219 -13.72 -12.25 -25.25
C SER A 219 -12.90 -13.34 -24.60
N ASN A 220 -11.66 -13.52 -25.05
CA ASN A 220 -10.61 -14.27 -24.35
C ASN A 220 -9.79 -13.30 -23.49
N LEU A 221 -10.29 -13.01 -22.29
CA LEU A 221 -9.70 -12.05 -21.36
C LEU A 221 -8.35 -12.58 -20.84
N LYS A 222 -7.26 -11.90 -21.17
CA LYS A 222 -5.91 -12.20 -20.65
C LYS A 222 -5.80 -11.74 -19.20
N ILE A 223 -5.40 -12.63 -18.31
CA ILE A 223 -5.26 -12.35 -16.87
C ILE A 223 -3.79 -12.10 -16.57
N ILE A 224 -3.51 -10.87 -16.17
CA ILE A 224 -2.15 -10.38 -15.85
C ILE A 224 -1.84 -10.64 -14.37
N ASN A 225 -0.56 -10.90 -14.04
CA ASN A 225 -0.13 -11.31 -12.69
C ASN A 225 -0.53 -10.33 -11.58
N GLY A 226 -0.56 -9.03 -11.89
CA GLY A 226 -0.94 -8.02 -10.90
C GLY A 226 0.25 -7.51 -10.07
N ILE A 227 -0.03 -6.57 -9.14
CA ILE A 227 0.99 -5.75 -8.49
C ILE A 227 0.50 -5.26 -7.12
N HIS A 228 1.43 -4.95 -6.20
CA HIS A 228 1.14 -4.20 -4.98
C HIS A 228 0.74 -2.74 -5.29
N ASP A 229 -0.28 -2.19 -4.63
CA ASP A 229 -0.89 -0.89 -4.94
C ASP A 229 0.10 0.29 -4.88
N SER A 230 0.90 0.37 -3.81
CA SER A 230 1.90 1.43 -3.66
C SER A 230 2.99 1.35 -4.74
N ASN A 231 3.33 0.13 -5.19
CA ASN A 231 4.25 -0.06 -6.29
C ASN A 231 3.63 0.27 -7.65
N ALA A 232 2.32 0.07 -7.82
CA ALA A 232 1.61 0.51 -9.01
C ALA A 232 1.65 2.04 -9.15
N SER A 233 1.42 2.76 -8.05
CA SER A 233 1.56 4.22 -8.00
C SER A 233 3.01 4.65 -8.32
N TYR A 234 4.01 4.03 -7.70
CA TYR A 234 5.42 4.32 -7.95
C TYR A 234 5.82 4.06 -9.41
N LEU A 235 5.36 2.94 -10.00
CA LEU A 235 5.64 2.55 -11.39
C LEU A 235 5.14 3.59 -12.39
N TYR A 236 3.99 4.19 -12.13
CA TYR A 236 3.45 5.24 -13.00
C TYR A 236 4.44 6.41 -13.15
N PHE A 237 5.00 6.89 -12.04
CA PHE A 237 5.96 8.00 -12.06
C PHE A 237 7.32 7.55 -12.60
N LYS A 238 7.73 6.30 -12.31
CA LYS A 238 8.99 5.74 -12.83
C LYS A 238 9.01 5.65 -14.36
N ASN A 239 7.86 5.44 -14.99
CA ASN A 239 7.70 5.38 -16.44
C ASN A 239 7.44 6.77 -17.07
N SER A 240 7.39 7.84 -16.28
CA SER A 240 7.28 9.21 -16.79
C SER A 240 8.64 9.75 -17.25
N ASP A 241 8.62 10.92 -17.91
CA ASP A 241 9.83 11.62 -18.33
C ASP A 241 10.62 12.21 -17.16
N ILE A 242 10.04 12.25 -15.96
CA ILE A 242 10.68 12.76 -14.76
C ILE A 242 11.68 11.74 -14.24
N LYS A 243 12.96 12.00 -14.48
CA LYS A 243 14.05 11.17 -13.94
C LYS A 243 14.46 11.67 -12.56
N ASN A 244 14.92 10.75 -11.70
CA ASN A 244 15.47 11.09 -10.37
C ASN A 244 14.49 11.92 -9.51
N PHE A 245 13.40 11.34 -9.10
CA PHE A 245 12.40 11.98 -8.24
C PHE A 245 12.32 11.32 -6.85
N THR A 246 11.78 12.08 -5.90
CA THR A 246 11.23 11.57 -4.65
C THR A 246 9.72 11.67 -4.74
N LEU A 247 9.00 10.54 -4.61
CA LEU A 247 7.55 10.51 -4.60
C LEU A 247 7.05 10.59 -3.16
N VAL A 248 6.15 11.53 -2.88
CA VAL A 248 5.35 11.60 -1.65
C VAL A 248 3.92 11.25 -2.01
N SER A 249 3.56 10.00 -1.86
CA SER A 249 2.19 9.51 -2.07
C SER A 249 1.40 9.68 -0.79
N THR A 250 0.24 10.36 -0.86
CA THR A 250 -0.54 10.74 0.30
C THR A 250 -1.95 10.17 0.25
N GLY A 251 -2.38 9.67 1.38
CA GLY A 251 -3.69 9.11 1.67
C GLY A 251 -3.81 9.05 3.18
N THR A 252 -4.33 7.98 3.75
CA THR A 252 -4.26 7.69 5.20
C THR A 252 -2.81 7.64 5.67
N TRP A 253 -1.97 6.96 4.91
CA TRP A 253 -0.51 6.98 5.06
C TRP A 253 0.10 7.97 4.08
N TYR A 254 1.20 8.62 4.50
CA TYR A 254 2.14 9.29 3.62
C TYR A 254 3.32 8.37 3.41
N ILE A 255 3.57 8.01 2.16
CA ILE A 255 4.63 7.07 1.76
C ILE A 255 5.62 7.83 0.91
N ILE A 256 6.83 7.99 1.42
CA ILE A 256 7.91 8.71 0.75
C ILE A 256 8.86 7.69 0.12
N PHE A 257 8.93 7.67 -1.20
CA PHE A 257 9.80 6.80 -1.98
C PHE A 257 10.97 7.60 -2.55
N ASN A 258 12.20 7.18 -2.27
CA ASN A 258 13.39 7.74 -2.92
C ASN A 258 14.40 6.65 -3.23
N GLN A 259 14.48 6.24 -4.49
CA GLN A 259 15.39 5.18 -4.95
C GLN A 259 16.88 5.55 -4.80
N LYS A 260 17.21 6.85 -4.66
CA LYS A 260 18.58 7.32 -4.45
C LYS A 260 19.06 7.23 -3.00
N THR A 261 18.16 7.01 -2.05
CA THR A 261 18.54 6.80 -0.65
C THR A 261 19.34 5.50 -0.50
N PRO A 262 20.56 5.52 0.03
CA PRO A 262 21.31 4.30 0.28
C PRO A 262 20.62 3.41 1.32
N LEU A 263 20.53 2.10 1.07
CA LEU A 263 19.90 1.15 2.00
C LEU A 263 20.51 1.19 3.41
N LYS A 264 21.82 1.44 3.53
CA LYS A 264 22.53 1.56 4.82
C LYS A 264 22.05 2.74 5.68
N ASN A 265 21.35 3.71 5.08
CA ASN A 265 20.82 4.89 5.79
C ASN A 265 19.41 4.66 6.34
N LEU A 266 18.80 3.51 6.05
CA LEU A 266 17.46 3.20 6.55
C LEU A 266 17.49 2.94 8.05
N ASN A 267 16.71 3.70 8.80
CA ASN A 267 16.55 3.57 10.24
C ASN A 267 15.16 2.98 10.56
N PRO A 268 15.08 1.72 11.03
CA PRO A 268 13.80 1.09 11.33
C PRO A 268 13.03 1.77 12.48
N SER A 269 13.70 2.50 13.38
CA SER A 269 13.03 3.23 14.47
C SER A 269 12.29 4.47 13.98
N LEU A 270 12.58 4.95 12.76
CA LEU A 270 11.88 6.04 12.08
C LEU A 270 10.88 5.50 11.02
N ASP A 271 10.50 4.24 11.12
CA ASP A 271 9.66 3.54 10.14
C ASP A 271 10.19 3.65 8.69
N MET A 272 11.52 3.67 8.57
CA MET A 272 12.19 3.58 7.27
C MET A 272 12.39 2.10 6.91
N LEU A 273 12.10 1.78 5.66
CA LEU A 273 12.14 0.42 5.13
C LEU A 273 12.54 0.42 3.64
N ALA A 274 12.68 -0.73 3.04
CA ALA A 274 12.73 -0.83 1.59
C ALA A 274 11.57 -1.65 1.05
N ASN A 275 10.96 -1.16 -0.02
CA ASN A 275 10.13 -1.94 -0.93
C ASN A 275 10.99 -2.46 -2.08
N ILE A 276 10.44 -3.36 -2.89
CA ILE A 276 11.03 -3.77 -4.17
C ILE A 276 10.09 -3.31 -5.28
N ASP A 277 10.62 -2.68 -6.32
CA ASP A 277 9.82 -2.36 -7.50
C ASP A 277 9.60 -3.59 -8.39
N VAL A 278 8.73 -3.46 -9.37
CA VAL A 278 8.39 -4.56 -10.30
C VAL A 278 9.56 -5.08 -11.14
N PHE A 279 10.68 -4.36 -11.15
CA PHE A 279 11.93 -4.76 -11.81
C PHE A 279 12.92 -5.43 -10.86
N GLY A 280 12.50 -5.68 -9.61
CA GLY A 280 13.33 -6.31 -8.58
C GLY A 280 14.35 -5.38 -7.92
N LYS A 281 14.22 -4.06 -8.08
CA LYS A 281 15.15 -3.09 -7.49
C LYS A 281 14.63 -2.55 -6.16
N PRO A 282 15.51 -2.42 -5.15
CA PRO A 282 15.13 -1.81 -3.88
C PRO A 282 14.62 -0.37 -4.06
N VAL A 283 13.56 -0.04 -3.35
CA VAL A 283 13.00 1.31 -3.26
C VAL A 283 12.93 1.71 -1.78
N PRO A 284 13.96 2.41 -1.28
CA PRO A 284 13.93 3.00 0.05
C PRO A 284 12.67 3.81 0.26
N THR A 285 12.07 3.62 1.41
CA THR A 285 10.74 4.15 1.73
C THR A 285 10.71 4.60 3.18
N MET A 286 10.07 5.72 3.46
CA MET A 286 9.71 6.16 4.81
C MET A 286 8.22 6.36 4.89
N ARG A 287 7.60 6.01 6.01
CA ARG A 287 6.16 6.08 6.19
C ARG A 287 5.80 6.98 7.36
N PHE A 288 4.66 7.63 7.24
CA PHE A 288 4.04 8.43 8.30
C PHE A 288 2.52 8.40 8.14
N MET A 289 1.77 8.35 9.25
CA MET A 289 0.31 8.27 9.22
C MET A 289 -0.35 9.66 8.97
N GLY A 290 0.21 10.44 8.05
CA GLY A 290 -0.06 11.87 7.88
C GLY A 290 -1.52 12.25 7.60
N GLY A 291 -2.26 11.43 6.84
CA GLY A 291 -3.69 11.69 6.61
C GLY A 291 -4.52 11.50 7.87
N ARG A 292 -4.25 10.43 8.65
CA ARG A 292 -4.93 10.20 9.93
C ARG A 292 -4.59 11.27 10.97
N GLU A 293 -3.34 11.72 11.02
CA GLU A 293 -2.91 12.85 11.86
C GLU A 293 -3.68 14.12 11.52
N TYR A 294 -3.74 14.43 10.23
CA TYR A 294 -4.49 15.59 9.74
C TYR A 294 -5.97 15.51 10.13
N ASP A 295 -6.63 14.39 9.86
CA ASP A 295 -8.04 14.19 10.16
C ASP A 295 -8.31 14.23 11.68
N HIS A 296 -7.41 13.64 12.49
CA HIS A 296 -7.48 13.69 13.95
C HIS A 296 -7.42 15.13 14.47
N LEU A 297 -6.43 15.90 14.05
CA LEU A 297 -6.27 17.30 14.49
C LEU A 297 -7.44 18.19 14.02
N MET A 298 -7.90 18.03 12.79
CA MET A 298 -9.09 18.72 12.28
C MET A 298 -10.32 18.41 13.15
N GLY A 299 -10.49 17.17 13.57
CA GLY A 299 -11.58 16.73 14.45
C GLY A 299 -11.48 17.29 15.86
N VAL A 300 -10.31 17.17 16.49
CA VAL A 300 -10.04 17.68 17.86
C VAL A 300 -10.36 19.17 17.97
N PHE A 301 -9.90 19.95 17.02
CA PHE A 301 -10.13 21.40 16.99
C PHE A 301 -11.45 21.83 16.32
N LYS A 302 -12.27 20.86 15.89
CA LYS A 302 -13.56 21.11 15.19
C LYS A 302 -13.41 22.08 14.01
N ILE A 303 -12.39 21.87 13.18
CA ILE A 303 -12.06 22.70 12.01
C ILE A 303 -12.78 22.17 10.78
N SER A 304 -13.48 23.06 10.06
CA SER A 304 -14.14 22.75 8.81
C SER A 304 -13.15 22.69 7.64
N ASN A 305 -13.41 21.84 6.65
CA ASN A 305 -12.65 21.81 5.38
C ASN A 305 -12.76 23.13 4.57
N LYS A 306 -13.70 24.03 4.93
CA LYS A 306 -13.85 25.36 4.33
C LYS A 306 -13.02 26.42 5.06
N THR A 307 -12.38 26.09 6.20
CA THR A 307 -11.59 27.05 6.99
C THR A 307 -10.39 27.51 6.19
N ARG A 308 -10.16 28.81 6.14
CA ARG A 308 -8.96 29.41 5.54
C ARG A 308 -7.85 29.57 6.57
N ALA A 309 -6.63 29.24 6.17
CA ALA A 309 -5.46 29.40 7.05
C ALA A 309 -5.11 30.88 7.22
N ILE A 310 -4.86 31.27 8.49
CA ILE A 310 -4.41 32.61 8.89
C ILE A 310 -3.00 32.46 9.45
N LYS A 311 -2.01 33.09 8.81
CA LYS A 311 -0.59 33.03 9.20
C LYS A 311 -0.08 34.25 9.97
N ASN A 312 -0.89 35.30 10.07
CA ASN A 312 -0.47 36.58 10.67
C ASN A 312 -0.66 36.55 12.19
N PHE A 313 0.22 35.78 12.90
CA PHE A 313 0.30 35.71 14.35
C PHE A 313 1.67 35.09 14.73
N SER A 314 2.08 35.25 15.99
CA SER A 314 3.27 34.59 16.51
C SER A 314 3.00 33.09 16.69
N PHE A 315 3.32 32.28 15.69
CA PHE A 315 3.04 30.83 15.72
C PHE A 315 4.15 30.01 16.36
N HIS A 316 5.32 30.60 16.65
CA HIS A 316 6.47 29.87 17.20
C HIS A 316 6.17 29.24 18.56
N ASP A 317 5.31 29.88 19.36
CA ASP A 317 4.94 29.43 20.71
C ASP A 317 3.88 28.29 20.67
N TYR A 318 3.28 28.03 19.51
CA TYR A 318 2.14 27.12 19.34
C TYR A 318 2.44 25.90 18.47
N LEU A 319 3.70 25.50 18.33
CA LEU A 319 4.04 24.37 17.44
C LEU A 319 3.39 23.06 17.89
N ILE A 320 2.86 22.32 16.90
CA ILE A 320 2.32 20.98 17.07
C ILE A 320 3.46 19.99 16.86
N TYR A 321 3.65 19.06 17.79
CA TYR A 321 4.68 18.03 17.73
C TYR A 321 4.09 16.67 17.30
N PRO A 322 4.80 15.85 16.52
CA PRO A 322 4.33 14.50 16.18
C PRO A 322 4.42 13.56 17.40
N SER A 323 3.63 12.52 17.51
CA SER A 323 2.55 12.04 16.66
C SER A 323 1.28 11.86 17.50
N TYR A 324 0.07 11.85 16.88
CA TYR A 324 -1.20 11.65 17.58
C TYR A 324 -1.92 10.37 17.13
N ALA A 325 -1.43 9.73 16.09
CA ALA A 325 -1.94 8.46 15.60
C ALA A 325 -0.85 7.38 15.70
N SER A 326 -1.25 6.15 16.01
CA SER A 326 -0.34 5.00 15.99
C SER A 326 0.12 4.71 14.56
N GLY A 327 1.38 4.36 14.42
CA GLY A 327 2.04 4.08 13.15
C GLY A 327 2.94 5.23 12.68
N GLY A 328 4.12 4.86 12.19
CA GLY A 328 5.20 5.79 11.87
C GLY A 328 6.30 5.78 12.92
N GLY A 329 7.38 6.50 12.67
CA GLY A 329 8.59 6.49 13.50
C GLY A 329 8.59 7.51 14.64
N PHE A 330 7.43 7.97 15.12
CA PHE A 330 7.32 8.96 16.18
C PHE A 330 6.58 8.40 17.37
N SER A 331 6.97 8.85 18.59
CA SER A 331 6.23 8.54 19.81
C SER A 331 4.85 9.18 19.81
N ILE A 332 3.85 8.47 20.34
CA ILE A 332 2.49 9.01 20.43
C ILE A 332 2.42 10.06 21.55
N ASN A 333 1.87 11.21 21.23
CA ASN A 333 1.64 12.32 22.16
C ASN A 333 0.13 12.54 22.36
N LYS A 334 -0.21 13.23 23.45
CA LYS A 334 -1.55 13.76 23.68
C LYS A 334 -1.54 15.26 23.43
N ILE A 335 -2.52 15.74 22.66
CA ILE A 335 -2.63 17.18 22.42
C ILE A 335 -3.27 17.87 23.64
N ASN A 336 -2.65 18.93 24.13
CA ASN A 336 -3.24 19.80 25.14
C ASN A 336 -4.02 20.92 24.41
N ILE A 337 -5.34 20.82 24.34
CA ILE A 337 -6.19 21.78 23.64
C ILE A 337 -6.12 23.16 24.32
N GLY A 338 -6.04 23.20 25.65
CA GLY A 338 -5.96 24.44 26.42
C GLY A 338 -4.75 25.32 26.06
N PHE A 339 -3.65 24.68 25.59
CA PHE A 339 -2.48 25.41 25.11
C PHE A 339 -2.76 26.29 23.88
N TYR A 340 -3.83 26.03 23.15
CA TYR A 340 -4.22 26.77 21.94
C TYR A 340 -5.43 27.70 22.17
N GLU A 341 -5.83 27.91 23.44
CA GLU A 341 -6.85 28.91 23.80
C GLU A 341 -6.40 30.31 23.38
N GLY A 342 -7.35 31.11 22.88
CA GLY A 342 -7.07 32.42 22.29
C GLY A 342 -6.76 32.42 20.80
N LEU A 343 -6.46 31.28 20.20
CA LEU A 343 -6.32 31.17 18.75
C LEU A 343 -7.66 30.91 18.05
N ASN A 344 -7.90 31.63 16.95
CA ASN A 344 -9.05 31.35 16.10
C ASN A 344 -8.84 30.11 15.21
N LYS A 345 -9.91 29.57 14.63
CA LYS A 345 -9.86 28.36 13.80
C LYS A 345 -8.94 28.49 12.59
N GLY A 346 -8.77 29.67 12.01
CA GLY A 346 -7.87 29.89 10.88
C GLY A 346 -6.40 29.80 11.26
N GLN A 347 -6.05 30.30 12.45
CA GLN A 347 -4.71 30.21 13.03
C GLN A 347 -4.37 28.75 13.38
N ILE A 348 -5.27 28.05 14.06
CA ILE A 348 -5.09 26.62 14.37
C ILE A 348 -4.95 25.79 13.09
N TYR A 349 -5.76 26.08 12.07
CA TYR A 349 -5.65 25.41 10.77
C TYR A 349 -4.30 25.65 10.11
N TYR A 350 -3.75 26.86 10.22
CA TYR A 350 -2.38 27.13 9.76
C TYR A 350 -1.34 26.28 10.49
N LEU A 351 -1.45 26.15 11.84
CA LEU A 351 -0.56 25.30 12.63
C LEU A 351 -0.63 23.82 12.22
N ILE A 352 -1.82 23.30 11.94
CA ILE A 352 -1.98 21.93 11.44
C ILE A 352 -1.27 21.78 10.08
N CYS A 353 -1.44 22.73 9.16
CA CYS A 353 -0.76 22.72 7.88
C CYS A 353 0.78 22.82 8.04
N LEU A 354 1.24 23.64 8.96
CA LEU A 354 2.66 23.78 9.30
C LEU A 354 3.24 22.47 9.85
N TYR A 355 2.54 21.86 10.82
CA TYR A 355 2.89 20.56 11.38
C TYR A 355 3.07 19.48 10.29
N ILE A 356 2.06 19.27 9.45
CA ILE A 356 2.12 18.29 8.36
C ILE A 356 3.28 18.58 7.40
N SER A 357 3.51 19.87 7.09
CA SER A 357 4.61 20.28 6.21
C SER A 357 5.97 19.99 6.81
N PHE A 358 6.13 20.23 8.12
CA PHE A 358 7.39 19.95 8.84
C PHE A 358 7.67 18.46 8.91
N VAL A 359 6.66 17.62 9.16
CA VAL A 359 6.85 16.17 9.18
C VAL A 359 7.24 15.66 7.79
N ILE A 360 6.58 16.12 6.73
CA ILE A 360 6.98 15.76 5.35
C ILE A 360 8.43 16.20 5.09
N ASN A 361 8.78 17.44 5.47
CA ASN A 361 10.13 17.96 5.30
C ASN A 361 11.17 17.15 6.07
N PHE A 362 10.86 16.75 7.30
CA PHE A 362 11.69 15.84 8.10
C PHE A 362 11.89 14.49 7.37
N CYS A 363 10.80 13.86 6.91
CA CYS A 363 10.88 12.62 6.16
C CYS A 363 11.74 12.75 4.89
N LEU A 364 11.57 13.83 4.14
CA LEU A 364 12.39 14.12 2.96
C LEU A 364 13.89 14.27 3.30
N ASN A 365 14.22 14.88 4.46
CA ASN A 365 15.60 14.99 4.93
C ASN A 365 16.17 13.62 5.31
N GLN A 366 15.44 12.79 6.05
CA GLN A 366 15.87 11.44 6.41
C GLN A 366 16.08 10.59 5.14
N MET A 367 15.23 10.75 4.15
CA MET A 367 15.33 10.08 2.85
C MET A 367 16.42 10.68 1.94
N LYS A 368 17.21 11.66 2.41
CA LYS A 368 18.24 12.35 1.60
C LYS A 368 17.71 12.86 0.26
N SER A 369 16.47 13.35 0.24
CA SER A 369 15.84 13.88 -0.97
C SER A 369 16.51 15.17 -1.42
N SER A 370 17.17 15.14 -2.57
CA SER A 370 17.85 16.29 -3.21
C SER A 370 17.36 16.54 -4.64
N ASN A 371 16.45 15.71 -5.13
CA ASN A 371 15.92 15.71 -6.50
C ASN A 371 14.50 16.30 -6.55
N THR A 372 13.88 16.26 -7.73
CA THR A 372 12.48 16.65 -7.92
C THR A 372 11.55 15.89 -6.94
N ILE A 373 10.68 16.62 -6.27
CA ILE A 373 9.65 16.06 -5.41
C ILE A 373 8.34 15.99 -6.17
N ILE A 374 7.74 14.82 -6.22
CA ILE A 374 6.39 14.61 -6.78
C ILE A 374 5.43 14.40 -5.61
N LEU A 375 4.42 15.25 -5.51
CA LEU A 375 3.34 15.10 -4.54
C LEU A 375 2.12 14.49 -5.24
N ASP A 376 1.61 13.39 -4.69
CA ASP A 376 0.43 12.66 -5.19
C ASP A 376 -0.61 12.48 -4.08
N GLY A 377 -1.88 12.42 -4.46
CA GLY A 377 -3.01 12.20 -3.55
C GLY A 377 -3.61 13.46 -2.94
N PRO A 378 -4.45 13.33 -1.89
CA PRO A 378 -5.28 14.43 -1.36
C PRO A 378 -4.53 15.69 -0.94
N ILE A 379 -3.28 15.56 -0.45
CA ILE A 379 -2.48 16.71 -0.01
C ILE A 379 -2.29 17.76 -1.09
N THR A 380 -2.30 17.35 -2.36
CA THR A 380 -2.11 18.25 -3.51
C THR A 380 -3.21 19.31 -3.65
N LYS A 381 -4.35 19.10 -2.98
CA LYS A 381 -5.47 20.04 -2.92
C LYS A 381 -5.30 21.09 -1.82
N ASN A 382 -4.39 20.87 -0.86
CA ASN A 382 -4.16 21.80 0.25
C ASN A 382 -3.11 22.87 -0.14
N ILE A 383 -3.59 24.03 -0.56
CA ILE A 383 -2.74 25.13 -1.03
C ILE A 383 -1.79 25.63 0.06
N THR A 384 -2.21 25.63 1.34
CA THR A 384 -1.40 26.10 2.46
C THR A 384 -0.20 25.18 2.68
N ILE A 385 -0.42 23.87 2.74
CA ILE A 385 0.67 22.89 2.86
C ILE A 385 1.63 22.99 1.65
N MET A 386 1.09 23.14 0.44
CA MET A 386 1.91 23.29 -0.78
C MET A 386 2.82 24.52 -0.70
N LYS A 387 2.30 25.67 -0.24
CA LYS A 387 3.09 26.91 -0.08
C LYS A 387 4.18 26.74 0.97
N ILE A 388 3.87 26.13 2.12
CA ILE A 388 4.84 25.90 3.19
C ILE A 388 5.96 24.96 2.71
N LEU A 389 5.61 23.83 2.08
CA LEU A 389 6.60 22.89 1.54
C LEU A 389 7.50 23.56 0.49
N SER A 390 6.94 24.36 -0.39
CA SER A 390 7.71 25.09 -1.40
C SER A 390 8.70 26.07 -0.75
N SER A 391 8.32 26.73 0.34
CA SER A 391 9.20 27.60 1.11
C SER A 391 10.32 26.85 1.81
N LEU A 392 10.03 25.66 2.37
CA LEU A 392 11.02 24.79 3.03
C LEU A 392 12.00 24.15 2.04
N ARG A 393 11.58 23.95 0.78
CA ARG A 393 12.29 23.25 -0.29
C ARG A 393 12.64 24.13 -1.48
N LYS A 394 13.06 25.38 -1.25
CA LYS A 394 13.35 26.39 -2.29
C LYS A 394 14.28 25.91 -3.41
N LYS A 395 15.20 24.99 -3.11
CA LYS A 395 16.18 24.44 -4.07
C LYS A 395 15.65 23.22 -4.86
N GLN A 396 14.42 22.79 -4.63
CA GLN A 396 13.84 21.59 -5.26
C GLN A 396 12.57 21.95 -6.04
N ILE A 397 12.39 21.31 -7.19
CA ILE A 397 11.15 21.40 -7.96
C ILE A 397 10.11 20.52 -7.28
N ILE A 398 8.95 21.09 -6.97
CA ILE A 398 7.81 20.35 -6.43
C ILE A 398 6.71 20.27 -7.48
N LEU A 399 6.42 19.07 -7.94
CA LEU A 399 5.40 18.79 -8.93
C LEU A 399 4.14 18.22 -8.26
N LYS A 400 2.98 18.69 -8.70
CA LYS A 400 1.68 18.13 -8.34
C LYS A 400 1.27 17.08 -9.37
N ASN A 401 0.81 15.91 -8.92
CA ASN A 401 0.02 15.07 -9.79
C ASN A 401 -1.41 15.62 -9.89
N LYS A 402 -1.88 15.85 -11.11
CA LYS A 402 -3.22 16.41 -11.39
C LYS A 402 -4.30 15.33 -11.59
N ARG A 403 -4.16 14.17 -10.97
CA ARG A 403 -5.17 13.10 -11.05
C ARG A 403 -6.47 13.44 -10.33
#